data_8162e7d3ab09579777624975bb0990e4
#
_entry.id   8162e7d3ab09579777624975bb0990e4
#
_cell.length_a   1.000
_cell.length_b   1.000
_cell.length_c   1.000
_cell.angle_alpha   90.00
_cell.angle_beta   90.00
_cell.angle_gamma   90.00
#
_symmetry.space_group_name_H-M   'P 1'
#
loop_
_entity.id
_entity.type
_entity.pdbx_description
1 polymer ?
#
loop_
_entity_poly.entity_id
_entity_poly.type
_entity_poly.pdbx_seq_one_letter_code
_entity_poly.pdbx_strand_id
1 'polypeptide(L)'
;LILDNYEMADGAAGGSYTETVSVTIPITATLGEHLMRAKTNWQAGVPDDACELTQYGETEDYMINIQPGAAYDIGVTNITNPITGTLTASETITVEIFNFGENEVSNFEVSYSVNGGDSVTETFTGTIASGESSEYSFTTTADMSTVEAMYTIVATVSLTEDEDAENDSYEVEIEHLIAFDTG
;
A
#
# COMPACT_ATOMS: atom_id res chain seq x y z
N LEU A 1 -0.16 -22.36 10.54
CA LEU A 1 0.81 -22.23 9.45
C LEU A 1 0.50 -20.96 8.69
N ILE A 2 1.45 -20.03 8.57
CA ILE A 2 1.24 -18.70 7.96
C ILE A 2 1.71 -18.72 6.49
N LEU A 3 2.84 -19.36 6.22
CA LEU A 3 3.39 -19.54 4.88
C LEU A 3 3.82 -20.99 4.73
N ASP A 4 3.38 -21.65 3.66
CA ASP A 4 3.63 -23.06 3.44
C ASP A 4 4.28 -23.30 2.07
N ASN A 5 5.40 -24.03 2.10
CA ASN A 5 6.14 -24.47 0.91
C ASN A 5 6.39 -23.36 -0.13
N TYR A 6 6.76 -22.17 0.36
CA TYR A 6 7.16 -21.06 -0.52
C TYR A 6 8.50 -21.39 -1.20
N GLU A 7 8.55 -21.33 -2.52
CA GLU A 7 9.75 -21.63 -3.31
C GLU A 7 10.59 -20.38 -3.47
N MET A 8 11.76 -20.36 -2.81
CA MET A 8 12.72 -19.25 -2.88
C MET A 8 13.79 -19.53 -3.93
N ALA A 9 14.24 -18.51 -4.63
CA ALA A 9 15.39 -18.55 -5.53
C ALA A 9 15.33 -19.66 -6.58
N ASP A 10 14.15 -19.94 -7.15
CA ASP A 10 13.96 -20.95 -8.19
C ASP A 10 14.98 -20.77 -9.32
N GLY A 11 15.76 -21.83 -9.56
CA GLY A 11 16.84 -21.85 -10.57
C GLY A 11 18.09 -21.06 -10.23
N ALA A 12 18.21 -20.44 -9.04
CA ALA A 12 19.44 -19.78 -8.62
C ALA A 12 20.55 -20.77 -8.26
N ALA A 13 21.75 -20.56 -8.77
CA ALA A 13 22.92 -21.44 -8.55
C ALA A 13 23.91 -20.80 -7.57
N GLY A 14 23.85 -21.20 -6.31
CA GLY A 14 24.85 -20.87 -5.27
C GLY A 14 24.80 -19.39 -4.78
N GLY A 15 25.48 -19.11 -3.69
CA GLY A 15 25.56 -17.76 -3.10
C GLY A 15 24.49 -17.48 -2.05
N SER A 16 24.44 -16.21 -1.61
CA SER A 16 23.37 -15.71 -0.72
C SER A 16 22.21 -15.18 -1.53
N TYR A 17 21.00 -15.49 -1.09
CA TYR A 17 19.76 -15.01 -1.67
C TYR A 17 18.90 -14.40 -0.58
N THR A 18 18.28 -13.26 -0.88
CA THR A 18 17.36 -12.57 0.04
C THR A 18 16.07 -12.27 -0.70
N GLU A 19 14.96 -12.62 -0.10
CA GLU A 19 13.63 -12.35 -0.63
C GLU A 19 12.73 -11.83 0.50
N THR A 20 11.86 -10.90 0.17
CA THR A 20 10.85 -10.39 1.11
C THR A 20 9.53 -11.06 0.80
N VAL A 21 8.93 -11.68 1.80
CA VAL A 21 7.61 -12.29 1.71
C VAL A 21 6.67 -11.63 2.69
N SER A 22 5.44 -11.34 2.25
CA SER A 22 4.40 -10.80 3.11
C SER A 22 3.65 -11.92 3.81
N VAL A 23 3.44 -11.77 5.10
CA VAL A 23 2.68 -12.71 5.94
C VAL A 23 1.53 -11.95 6.59
N THR A 24 0.31 -12.42 6.37
CA THR A 24 -0.87 -11.85 7.01
C THR A 24 -1.07 -12.48 8.38
N ILE A 25 -1.06 -11.66 9.42
CA ILE A 25 -1.43 -12.07 10.77
C ILE A 25 -2.97 -12.11 10.86
N PRO A 26 -3.59 -13.25 11.21
CA PRO A 26 -5.03 -13.30 11.35
C PRO A 26 -5.53 -12.36 12.45
N ILE A 27 -6.65 -11.67 12.21
CA ILE A 27 -7.28 -10.79 13.20
C ILE A 27 -7.65 -11.51 14.52
N THR A 28 -7.76 -12.83 14.47
CA THR A 28 -8.00 -13.67 15.66
C THR A 28 -6.72 -14.09 16.37
N ALA A 29 -5.55 -13.62 15.93
CA ALA A 29 -4.30 -13.95 16.60
C ALA A 29 -4.30 -13.39 18.02
N THR A 30 -3.77 -14.17 18.96
CA THR A 30 -3.62 -13.72 20.35
C THR A 30 -2.53 -12.66 20.40
N LEU A 31 -2.80 -11.54 21.09
CA LEU A 31 -1.81 -10.49 21.30
C LEU A 31 -0.69 -10.94 22.25
N GLY A 32 0.48 -10.32 22.11
CA GLY A 32 1.65 -10.55 22.95
C GLY A 32 2.77 -11.33 22.27
N GLU A 33 3.66 -11.89 23.07
CA GLU A 33 4.84 -12.60 22.58
C GLU A 33 4.51 -14.00 22.07
N HIS A 34 5.00 -14.30 20.87
CA HIS A 34 4.84 -15.58 20.19
C HIS A 34 6.16 -16.09 19.63
N LEU A 35 6.30 -17.41 19.60
CA LEU A 35 7.39 -18.05 18.90
C LEU A 35 7.02 -18.20 17.41
N MET A 36 7.79 -17.57 16.55
CA MET A 36 7.73 -17.79 15.10
C MET A 36 8.88 -18.69 14.69
N ARG A 37 8.59 -19.76 13.95
CA ARG A 37 9.58 -20.69 13.42
C ARG A 37 9.66 -20.57 11.92
N ALA A 38 10.85 -20.28 11.40
CA ALA A 38 11.19 -20.35 9.99
C ALA A 38 11.97 -21.65 9.73
N LYS A 39 11.57 -22.38 8.69
CA LYS A 39 12.24 -23.62 8.27
C LYS A 39 12.50 -23.56 6.77
N THR A 40 13.67 -24.01 6.37
CA THR A 40 14.01 -24.22 4.96
C THR A 40 14.28 -25.70 4.69
N ASN A 41 14.13 -26.13 3.44
CA ASN A 41 14.56 -27.44 3.00
C ASN A 41 15.01 -27.37 1.55
N TRP A 42 16.14 -28.00 1.24
CA TRP A 42 16.70 -28.01 -0.11
C TRP A 42 16.11 -29.16 -0.94
N GLN A 43 15.57 -28.85 -2.12
CA GLN A 43 15.01 -29.81 -3.08
C GLN A 43 13.87 -30.69 -2.58
N ALA A 44 13.22 -30.33 -1.49
CA ALA A 44 12.04 -30.99 -0.96
C ALA A 44 11.15 -30.01 -0.21
N GLY A 45 9.86 -30.31 -0.09
CA GLY A 45 8.94 -29.53 0.73
C GLY A 45 9.38 -29.48 2.19
N VAL A 46 9.01 -28.42 2.87
CA VAL A 46 9.18 -28.30 4.32
C VAL A 46 8.09 -29.15 4.99
N PRO A 47 8.42 -30.00 5.98
CA PRO A 47 7.41 -30.77 6.71
C PRO A 47 6.36 -29.87 7.39
N ASP A 48 5.10 -30.30 7.36
CA ASP A 48 3.98 -29.60 8.02
C ASP A 48 4.13 -29.57 9.55
N ASP A 49 4.77 -30.60 10.14
CA ASP A 49 5.09 -30.61 11.56
C ASP A 49 6.26 -29.68 11.85
N ALA A 50 6.01 -28.66 12.66
CA ALA A 50 7.02 -27.70 13.06
C ALA A 50 8.22 -28.32 13.78
N CYS A 51 8.05 -29.51 14.39
CA CYS A 51 9.09 -30.23 15.15
C CYS A 51 9.82 -31.27 14.31
N GLU A 52 9.34 -31.62 13.12
CA GLU A 52 10.01 -32.57 12.24
C GLU A 52 11.28 -31.95 11.63
N LEU A 53 12.35 -32.73 11.55
CA LEU A 53 13.63 -32.27 11.02
C LEU A 53 13.62 -32.22 9.51
N THR A 54 14.22 -31.17 8.92
CA THR A 54 14.54 -31.10 7.50
C THR A 54 15.88 -31.80 7.23
N GLN A 55 15.98 -32.51 6.11
CA GLN A 55 17.20 -33.26 5.81
C GLN A 55 18.37 -32.35 5.37
N TYR A 56 18.05 -31.30 4.61
CA TYR A 56 19.02 -30.36 4.05
C TYR A 56 18.51 -28.92 4.20
N GLY A 57 18.23 -28.50 5.40
CA GLY A 57 17.69 -27.18 5.66
C GLY A 57 18.05 -26.67 7.04
N GLU A 58 17.57 -25.49 7.33
CA GLU A 58 17.74 -24.81 8.61
C GLU A 58 16.40 -24.62 9.30
N THR A 59 16.44 -24.49 10.59
CA THR A 59 15.29 -24.10 11.43
C THR A 59 15.73 -22.98 12.35
N GLU A 60 15.05 -21.87 12.28
CA GLU A 60 15.30 -20.71 13.13
C GLU A 60 14.06 -20.31 13.89
N ASP A 61 14.22 -19.96 15.16
CA ASP A 61 13.16 -19.52 16.05
C ASP A 61 13.33 -18.04 16.37
N TYR A 62 12.26 -17.27 16.20
CA TYR A 62 12.20 -15.85 16.49
C TYR A 62 11.09 -15.57 17.49
N MET A 63 11.37 -14.65 18.43
CA MET A 63 10.30 -14.07 19.25
C MET A 63 9.71 -12.89 18.48
N ILE A 64 8.41 -12.94 18.26
CA ILE A 64 7.64 -11.84 17.69
C ILE A 64 6.62 -11.36 18.70
N ASN A 65 6.30 -10.07 18.70
CA ASN A 65 5.27 -9.49 19.54
C ASN A 65 4.10 -9.04 18.67
N ILE A 66 2.96 -9.71 18.79
CA ILE A 66 1.73 -9.32 18.09
C ILE A 66 1.05 -8.22 18.91
N GLN A 67 0.91 -7.05 18.33
CA GLN A 67 0.28 -5.90 18.93
C GLN A 67 -1.12 -5.67 18.32
N PRO A 68 -2.03 -4.95 18.99
CA PRO A 68 -3.25 -4.47 18.36
C PRO A 68 -2.91 -3.71 17.08
N GLY A 69 -3.77 -3.76 16.08
CA GLY A 69 -3.74 -2.83 14.96
C GLY A 69 -4.01 -1.40 15.44
N ALA A 70 -3.73 -0.42 14.60
CA ALA A 70 -4.11 0.97 14.86
C ALA A 70 -5.63 1.07 15.04
N ALA A 71 -6.08 1.83 16.03
CA ALA A 71 -7.53 2.04 16.18
C ALA A 71 -8.08 2.89 15.03
N TYR A 72 -7.33 3.89 14.61
CA TYR A 72 -7.62 4.75 13.46
C TYR A 72 -6.35 4.89 12.62
N ASP A 73 -6.46 4.60 11.35
CA ASP A 73 -5.36 4.66 10.39
C ASP A 73 -5.96 4.70 8.99
N ILE A 74 -5.81 5.81 8.29
CA ILE A 74 -6.25 5.98 6.90
C ILE A 74 -5.07 6.34 6.03
N GLY A 75 -5.04 5.86 4.82
CA GLY A 75 -3.96 6.18 3.90
C GLY A 75 -4.44 6.35 2.46
N VAL A 76 -3.67 7.09 1.67
CA VAL A 76 -3.87 7.18 0.22
C VAL A 76 -3.09 6.04 -0.43
N THR A 77 -3.80 5.12 -1.07
CA THR A 77 -3.17 3.95 -1.71
C THR A 77 -2.88 4.17 -3.19
N ASN A 78 -3.62 5.09 -3.84
CA ASN A 78 -3.44 5.36 -5.26
C ASN A 78 -4.01 6.72 -5.66
N ILE A 79 -3.50 7.27 -6.77
CA ILE A 79 -4.13 8.34 -7.54
C ILE A 79 -4.60 7.71 -8.85
N THR A 80 -5.89 7.45 -8.97
CA THR A 80 -6.48 6.69 -10.08
C THR A 80 -6.74 7.54 -11.31
N ASN A 81 -6.85 8.86 -11.15
CA ASN A 81 -7.03 9.83 -12.24
C ASN A 81 -6.38 11.18 -11.86
N PRO A 82 -5.77 11.90 -12.82
CA PRO A 82 -5.53 11.53 -14.20
C PRO A 82 -4.37 10.54 -14.38
N ILE A 83 -4.28 9.95 -15.55
CA ILE A 83 -3.15 9.10 -15.97
C ILE A 83 -2.38 9.77 -17.12
N THR A 84 -1.16 9.35 -17.37
CA THR A 84 -0.38 9.78 -18.53
C THR A 84 -1.20 9.67 -19.81
N GLY A 85 -1.30 10.79 -20.57
CA GLY A 85 -2.11 10.85 -21.78
C GLY A 85 -2.27 12.28 -22.27
N THR A 86 -3.26 12.54 -23.14
CA THR A 86 -3.63 13.90 -23.53
C THR A 86 -4.43 14.54 -22.40
N LEU A 87 -3.80 15.45 -21.67
CA LEU A 87 -4.38 16.13 -20.51
C LEU A 87 -4.99 17.49 -20.90
N THR A 88 -5.80 18.06 -20.04
CA THR A 88 -6.55 19.29 -20.26
C THR A 88 -6.28 20.34 -19.16
N ALA A 89 -6.88 21.53 -19.31
CA ALA A 89 -6.85 22.56 -18.27
C ALA A 89 -7.83 22.30 -17.11
N SER A 90 -8.49 21.14 -17.07
CA SER A 90 -9.53 20.83 -16.07
C SER A 90 -9.54 19.34 -15.74
N GLU A 91 -8.40 18.81 -15.33
CA GLU A 91 -8.28 17.43 -14.91
C GLU A 91 -8.86 17.23 -13.51
N THR A 92 -9.73 16.24 -13.38
CA THR A 92 -10.25 15.82 -12.06
C THR A 92 -9.23 14.90 -11.42
N ILE A 93 -8.78 15.22 -10.21
CA ILE A 93 -7.96 14.32 -9.41
C ILE A 93 -8.89 13.34 -8.71
N THR A 94 -8.61 12.04 -8.81
CA THR A 94 -9.32 10.97 -8.09
C THR A 94 -8.31 10.12 -7.34
N VAL A 95 -8.57 9.90 -6.08
CA VAL A 95 -7.71 9.14 -5.17
C VAL A 95 -8.44 7.93 -4.60
N GLU A 96 -7.71 6.87 -4.34
CA GLU A 96 -8.18 5.73 -3.56
C GLU A 96 -7.66 5.86 -2.14
N ILE A 97 -8.57 5.80 -1.18
CA ILE A 97 -8.29 5.92 0.26
C ILE A 97 -8.66 4.58 0.89
N PHE A 98 -7.77 4.03 1.70
CA PHE A 98 -7.98 2.77 2.41
C PHE A 98 -7.96 3.01 3.93
N ASN A 99 -8.85 2.33 4.65
CA ASN A 99 -8.88 2.34 6.10
C ASN A 99 -8.12 1.12 6.64
N PHE A 100 -6.92 1.34 7.12
CA PHE A 100 -6.05 0.32 7.74
C PHE A 100 -6.40 0.09 9.21
N GLY A 101 -7.15 1.03 9.83
CA GLY A 101 -7.53 0.99 11.22
C GLY A 101 -8.64 -0.03 11.54
N GLU A 102 -8.85 -0.28 12.83
CA GLU A 102 -9.88 -1.20 13.32
C GLU A 102 -11.28 -0.54 13.37
N ASN A 103 -11.34 0.80 13.40
CA ASN A 103 -12.60 1.55 13.46
C ASN A 103 -12.98 2.14 12.11
N GLU A 104 -14.30 2.29 11.91
CA GLU A 104 -14.86 3.05 10.80
C GLU A 104 -14.45 4.53 10.89
N VAL A 105 -14.12 5.16 9.75
CA VAL A 105 -13.71 6.55 9.64
C VAL A 105 -14.63 7.35 8.73
N SER A 106 -14.79 8.65 9.04
CA SER A 106 -15.58 9.60 8.26
C SER A 106 -15.19 11.03 8.60
N ASN A 107 -15.60 12.00 7.74
CA ASN A 107 -15.42 13.43 7.97
C ASN A 107 -13.97 13.86 8.24
N PHE A 108 -13.05 13.43 7.40
CA PHE A 108 -11.64 13.81 7.44
C PHE A 108 -11.27 14.68 6.22
N GLU A 109 -10.13 15.38 6.32
CA GLU A 109 -9.63 16.18 5.22
C GLU A 109 -8.89 15.31 4.18
N VAL A 110 -9.10 15.65 2.92
CA VAL A 110 -8.36 15.09 1.78
C VAL A 110 -7.85 16.25 0.93
N SER A 111 -6.60 16.17 0.51
CA SER A 111 -5.97 17.24 -0.25
C SER A 111 -5.09 16.70 -1.37
N TYR A 112 -4.86 17.57 -2.38
CA TYR A 112 -3.83 17.30 -3.38
C TYR A 112 -3.06 18.59 -3.70
N SER A 113 -1.84 18.43 -4.20
CA SER A 113 -1.05 19.47 -4.84
C SER A 113 -0.43 18.96 -6.14
N VAL A 114 -0.14 19.89 -7.06
CA VAL A 114 0.52 19.61 -8.33
C VAL A 114 1.82 20.38 -8.41
N ASN A 115 2.93 19.69 -8.73
CA ASN A 115 4.27 20.27 -8.86
C ASN A 115 4.71 21.10 -7.65
N GLY A 116 4.29 20.70 -6.44
CA GLY A 116 4.59 21.42 -5.21
C GLY A 116 3.93 22.79 -5.11
N GLY A 117 2.88 23.06 -5.88
CA GLY A 117 2.06 24.26 -5.78
C GLY A 117 1.14 24.29 -4.55
N ASP A 118 0.18 25.23 -4.54
CA ASP A 118 -0.79 25.34 -3.46
C ASP A 118 -1.65 24.07 -3.36
N SER A 119 -1.92 23.66 -2.12
CA SER A 119 -2.76 22.50 -1.85
C SER A 119 -4.25 22.84 -1.99
N VAL A 120 -4.98 22.01 -2.70
CA VAL A 120 -6.45 22.00 -2.72
C VAL A 120 -6.92 21.03 -1.64
N THR A 121 -7.72 21.51 -0.69
CA THR A 121 -8.23 20.71 0.42
C THR A 121 -9.75 20.67 0.37
N GLU A 122 -10.30 19.46 0.49
CA GLU A 122 -11.74 19.20 0.56
C GLU A 122 -12.01 18.22 1.73
N THR A 123 -13.27 17.99 2.07
CA THR A 123 -13.65 17.06 3.14
C THR A 123 -14.28 15.80 2.56
N PHE A 124 -13.76 14.65 2.89
CA PHE A 124 -14.43 13.38 2.68
C PHE A 124 -15.56 13.23 3.70
N THR A 125 -16.81 13.19 3.23
CA THR A 125 -18.00 13.10 4.10
C THR A 125 -18.63 11.72 4.10
N GLY A 126 -18.10 10.79 3.31
CA GLY A 126 -18.51 9.39 3.32
C GLY A 126 -18.03 8.65 4.56
N THR A 127 -18.19 7.35 4.54
CA THR A 127 -17.74 6.43 5.58
C THR A 127 -16.92 5.33 4.96
N ILE A 128 -15.77 4.98 5.56
CA ILE A 128 -14.95 3.85 5.15
C ILE A 128 -14.85 2.89 6.34
N ALA A 129 -15.40 1.68 6.18
CA ALA A 129 -15.29 0.65 7.21
C ALA A 129 -13.85 0.13 7.32
N SER A 130 -13.52 -0.48 8.45
CA SER A 130 -12.23 -1.14 8.66
C SER A 130 -11.92 -2.14 7.54
N GLY A 131 -10.74 -2.04 6.95
CA GLY A 131 -10.26 -2.92 5.88
C GLY A 131 -10.91 -2.68 4.51
N GLU A 132 -11.62 -1.57 4.32
CA GLU A 132 -12.27 -1.21 3.06
C GLU A 132 -11.60 0.04 2.44
N SER A 133 -11.80 0.21 1.14
CA SER A 133 -11.38 1.41 0.40
C SER A 133 -12.56 2.23 -0.10
N SER A 134 -12.29 3.49 -0.42
CA SER A 134 -13.22 4.37 -1.11
C SER A 134 -12.48 5.27 -2.08
N GLU A 135 -13.05 5.51 -3.24
CA GLU A 135 -12.56 6.55 -4.15
C GLU A 135 -13.13 7.93 -3.76
N TYR A 136 -12.29 8.95 -3.89
CA TYR A 136 -12.68 10.34 -3.77
C TYR A 136 -12.25 11.12 -5.00
N SER A 137 -13.20 11.78 -5.67
CA SER A 137 -12.93 12.68 -6.79
C SER A 137 -13.07 14.12 -6.34
N PHE A 138 -12.00 14.89 -6.45
CA PHE A 138 -12.00 16.30 -6.10
C PHE A 138 -12.94 17.10 -7.00
N THR A 139 -13.63 18.07 -6.42
CA THR A 139 -14.51 19.00 -7.15
C THR A 139 -13.71 20.11 -7.82
N THR A 140 -12.58 20.49 -7.24
CA THR A 140 -11.63 21.44 -7.81
C THR A 140 -10.68 20.71 -8.75
N THR A 141 -10.60 21.16 -10.01
CA THR A 141 -9.78 20.55 -11.05
C THR A 141 -8.40 21.19 -11.14
N ALA A 142 -7.43 20.45 -11.71
CA ALA A 142 -6.07 20.92 -11.96
C ALA A 142 -5.85 21.23 -13.44
N ASP A 143 -5.10 22.31 -13.73
CA ASP A 143 -4.64 22.63 -15.08
C ASP A 143 -3.37 21.84 -15.40
N MET A 144 -3.50 20.89 -16.34
CA MET A 144 -2.41 20.05 -16.83
C MET A 144 -2.28 20.13 -18.36
N SER A 145 -2.63 21.28 -18.93
CA SER A 145 -2.70 21.48 -20.38
C SER A 145 -1.35 21.70 -21.07
N THR A 146 -0.25 21.88 -20.34
CA THR A 146 1.07 22.07 -20.95
C THR A 146 1.57 20.76 -21.55
N VAL A 147 1.69 20.76 -22.87
CA VAL A 147 2.10 19.59 -23.66
C VAL A 147 3.56 19.21 -23.35
N GLU A 148 3.86 17.92 -23.30
CA GLU A 148 5.17 17.35 -22.97
C GLU A 148 5.67 17.74 -21.56
N ALA A 149 4.78 18.22 -20.69
CA ALA A 149 5.10 18.50 -19.31
C ALA A 149 4.90 17.25 -18.43
N MET A 150 5.80 17.10 -17.47
CA MET A 150 5.64 16.15 -16.36
C MET A 150 4.90 16.85 -15.22
N TYR A 151 3.98 16.14 -14.62
CA TYR A 151 3.23 16.60 -13.46
C TYR A 151 3.43 15.62 -12.31
N THR A 152 3.95 16.12 -11.19
CA THR A 152 4.01 15.39 -9.93
C THR A 152 2.75 15.74 -9.15
N ILE A 153 1.92 14.76 -8.86
CA ILE A 153 0.71 14.91 -8.05
C ILE A 153 0.97 14.24 -6.71
N VAL A 154 0.77 14.99 -5.62
CA VAL A 154 0.81 14.46 -4.26
C VAL A 154 -0.58 14.57 -3.69
N ALA A 155 -1.14 13.47 -3.23
CA ALA A 155 -2.40 13.43 -2.50
C ALA A 155 -2.16 13.06 -1.04
N THR A 156 -2.95 13.65 -0.12
CA THR A 156 -2.78 13.44 1.31
C THR A 156 -4.13 13.37 2.00
N VAL A 157 -4.28 12.49 2.98
CA VAL A 157 -5.39 12.47 3.93
C VAL A 157 -4.95 13.03 5.27
N SER A 158 -5.89 13.51 6.08
CA SER A 158 -5.62 13.98 7.43
C SER A 158 -6.80 13.67 8.35
N LEU A 159 -6.56 12.76 9.28
CA LEU A 159 -7.49 12.41 10.34
C LEU A 159 -6.81 12.65 11.69
N THR A 160 -7.47 13.38 12.60
CA THR A 160 -6.86 13.81 13.87
C THR A 160 -6.42 12.63 14.76
N GLU A 161 -7.14 11.52 14.70
CA GLU A 161 -6.89 10.34 15.49
C GLU A 161 -5.99 9.32 14.79
N ASP A 162 -5.46 9.65 13.60
CA ASP A 162 -4.58 8.77 12.83
C ASP A 162 -3.32 8.39 13.62
N GLU A 163 -3.00 7.10 13.65
CA GLU A 163 -1.89 6.53 14.41
C GLU A 163 -0.67 6.21 13.53
N ASP A 164 -0.81 6.24 12.20
CA ASP A 164 0.28 5.98 11.25
C ASP A 164 0.32 7.00 10.09
N ALA A 165 1.05 8.08 10.28
CA ALA A 165 1.21 9.12 9.27
C ALA A 165 2.13 8.75 8.09
N GLU A 166 2.72 7.54 8.06
CA GLU A 166 3.63 7.13 6.98
C GLU A 166 2.87 6.79 5.69
N ASN A 167 1.60 6.42 5.79
CA ASN A 167 0.74 6.07 4.66
C ASN A 167 -0.23 7.19 4.23
N ASP A 168 -0.26 8.33 4.96
CA ASP A 168 -1.17 9.45 4.70
C ASP A 168 -1.05 10.04 3.30
N SER A 169 0.09 9.90 2.63
CA SER A 169 0.35 10.52 1.34
C SER A 169 0.77 9.54 0.26
N TYR A 170 0.34 9.84 -0.96
CA TYR A 170 0.73 9.11 -2.16
C TYR A 170 1.15 10.09 -3.25
N GLU A 171 2.24 9.77 -3.97
CA GLU A 171 2.79 10.57 -5.05
C GLU A 171 2.79 9.78 -6.35
N VAL A 172 2.44 10.46 -7.45
CA VAL A 172 2.54 9.92 -8.81
C VAL A 172 3.10 10.97 -9.76
N GLU A 173 3.89 10.53 -10.73
CA GLU A 173 4.30 11.34 -11.88
C GLU A 173 3.53 10.91 -13.13
N ILE A 174 2.94 11.89 -13.84
CA ILE A 174 2.23 11.66 -15.10
C ILE A 174 2.73 12.65 -16.15
N GLU A 175 2.57 12.30 -17.44
CA GLU A 175 3.01 13.11 -18.57
C GLU A 175 1.83 13.50 -19.46
N HIS A 176 1.81 14.79 -19.91
CA HIS A 176 0.91 15.21 -20.97
C HIS A 176 1.51 14.87 -22.34
N LEU A 177 0.97 13.87 -22.98
CA LEU A 177 1.41 13.41 -24.30
C LEU A 177 0.81 14.23 -25.44
N ILE A 178 1.59 14.38 -26.51
CA ILE A 178 1.09 14.99 -27.76
C ILE A 178 0.04 14.06 -28.39
N ALA A 179 -1.12 14.62 -28.74
CA ALA A 179 -2.07 13.88 -29.56
C ALA A 179 -1.50 13.72 -31.00
N PHE A 180 -1.27 12.49 -31.43
CA PHE A 180 -0.95 12.23 -32.83
C PHE A 180 -2.22 12.33 -33.67
N ASP A 181 -2.26 13.30 -34.57
CA ASP A 181 -3.29 13.34 -35.59
C ASP A 181 -2.98 12.23 -36.62
N THR A 182 -3.79 11.17 -36.60
CA THR A 182 -3.75 10.13 -37.67
C THR A 182 -4.65 10.49 -38.83
N GLY A 183 -4.37 11.65 -39.50
CA GLY A 183 -5.11 12.18 -40.61
C GLY A 183 -5.60 11.19 -41.68
#